data_b2dc50915fd526c4ff7e0a865b1c123f
#
_entry.id   b2dc50915fd526c4ff7e0a865b1c123f
#
_cell.length_a   1.000
_cell.length_b   1.000
_cell.length_c   1.000
_cell.angle_alpha   90.00
_cell.angle_beta   90.00
_cell.angle_gamma   90.00
#
_symmetry.space_group_name_H-M   'P 1'
#
loop_
_entity.id
_entity.type
_entity.pdbx_description
1 polymer ?
#
loop_
_entity_poly.entity_id
_entity_poly.type
_entity_poly.pdbx_seq_one_letter_code
_entity_poly.pdbx_strand_id
1 'polypeptide(L)'
;MRKLLVFILPIGLILTGCRMQVGGQPINGSGSPTGFMAATETPVVIASPVPTQTDAPTATITPMPTPDLSLIGLSAEPAGTTALDFVETMCKAQWFTDLQSLPCPGNDTLTDTGYVMQSNGSLPGVQPNLNLLLVFPPKINAPTIYSKYPAFTVKKGDRFRAVLTCLPHKFCDVEFGLTYFGDQGQYGLKHWPYLFTDAPVIVDYSLDNLAGQTVQFNLSVRSLGSGADNYAVWMAPHIYRPAP
;
A
#
# COMPACT_ATOMS: atom_id res chain seq x y z
N MET A 1 -45.45 -31.48 21.73
CA MET A 1 -45.01 -32.33 20.63
C MET A 1 -45.08 -31.52 19.33
N ARG A 2 -43.96 -30.94 18.88
CA ARG A 2 -43.86 -30.21 17.60
C ARG A 2 -42.78 -30.89 16.78
N LYS A 3 -43.19 -31.44 15.63
CA LYS A 3 -42.36 -32.18 14.72
C LYS A 3 -41.44 -31.24 13.93
N LEU A 4 -40.11 -31.50 14.01
CA LEU A 4 -39.08 -30.85 13.23
C LEU A 4 -39.08 -31.49 11.84
N LEU A 5 -39.30 -30.69 10.80
CA LEU A 5 -39.17 -31.09 9.40
C LEU A 5 -37.78 -30.67 8.92
N VAL A 6 -36.91 -31.65 8.69
CA VAL A 6 -35.60 -31.48 8.10
C VAL A 6 -35.74 -31.53 6.57
N PHE A 7 -35.46 -30.41 5.90
CA PHE A 7 -35.32 -30.34 4.45
C PHE A 7 -33.87 -30.57 4.07
N ILE A 8 -33.60 -31.69 3.41
CA ILE A 8 -32.32 -32.00 2.79
C ILE A 8 -32.41 -31.60 1.30
N LEU A 9 -31.65 -30.55 0.91
CA LEU A 9 -31.47 -30.17 -0.48
C LEU A 9 -30.21 -30.88 -1.04
N PRO A 10 -30.25 -31.52 -2.20
CA PRO A 10 -29.09 -32.10 -2.85
C PRO A 10 -28.34 -30.99 -3.61
N ILE A 11 -27.04 -30.82 -3.30
CA ILE A 11 -26.10 -29.96 -4.01
C ILE A 11 -25.66 -30.73 -5.28
N GLY A 12 -26.11 -30.26 -6.44
CA GLY A 12 -25.63 -30.71 -7.73
C GLY A 12 -24.30 -30.10 -8.10
N LEU A 13 -23.28 -30.93 -8.21
CA LEU A 13 -21.92 -30.57 -8.64
C LEU A 13 -21.91 -30.50 -10.18
N ILE A 14 -21.84 -29.32 -10.78
CA ILE A 14 -21.60 -29.12 -12.21
C ILE A 14 -20.10 -28.84 -12.41
N LEU A 15 -19.38 -29.86 -12.85
CA LEU A 15 -18.00 -29.75 -13.34
C LEU A 15 -18.02 -29.37 -14.83
N THR A 16 -17.82 -28.12 -15.17
CA THR A 16 -17.51 -27.68 -16.54
C THR A 16 -16.00 -27.56 -16.69
N GLY A 17 -15.40 -28.59 -17.28
CA GLY A 17 -13.99 -28.58 -17.67
C GLY A 17 -13.77 -27.78 -18.96
N CYS A 18 -12.99 -26.71 -18.89
CA CYS A 18 -12.42 -26.07 -20.07
C CYS A 18 -11.13 -26.78 -20.49
N ARG A 19 -11.18 -27.47 -21.64
CA ARG A 19 -9.97 -27.96 -22.33
C ARG A 19 -9.32 -26.81 -23.09
N MET A 20 -8.11 -26.44 -22.70
CA MET A 20 -7.20 -25.64 -23.53
C MET A 20 -6.54 -26.54 -24.56
N GLN A 21 -6.78 -26.27 -25.83
CA GLN A 21 -6.16 -26.91 -26.96
C GLN A 21 -4.92 -26.10 -27.38
N VAL A 22 -3.75 -26.66 -27.14
CA VAL A 22 -2.49 -26.12 -27.61
C VAL A 22 -2.26 -26.63 -29.04
N GLY A 23 -2.42 -25.74 -30.02
CA GLY A 23 -2.11 -26.02 -31.41
C GLY A 23 -0.63 -25.68 -31.69
N GLY A 24 0.22 -26.71 -31.77
CA GLY A 24 1.56 -26.58 -32.32
C GLY A 24 1.54 -26.77 -33.85
N GLN A 25 2.05 -25.81 -34.59
CA GLN A 25 2.36 -26.02 -36.02
C GLN A 25 3.85 -26.32 -36.17
N PRO A 26 4.21 -27.34 -36.96
CA PRO A 26 5.59 -27.61 -37.37
C PRO A 26 5.98 -26.76 -38.57
N ILE A 27 7.09 -26.06 -38.48
CA ILE A 27 7.73 -25.40 -39.64
C ILE A 27 8.73 -26.37 -40.23
N ASN A 28 8.34 -26.99 -41.32
CA ASN A 28 9.28 -27.64 -42.26
C ASN A 28 9.50 -26.69 -43.45
N GLY A 29 10.72 -26.39 -43.72
CA GLY A 29 11.10 -25.60 -44.91
C GLY A 29 12.60 -25.71 -45.21
N SER A 30 12.99 -26.89 -45.69
CA SER A 30 14.27 -27.10 -46.33
C SER A 30 14.20 -26.54 -47.74
N GLY A 31 15.13 -25.69 -48.12
CA GLY A 31 15.24 -25.17 -49.49
C GLY A 31 16.54 -24.43 -49.69
N SER A 32 17.59 -25.16 -50.10
CA SER A 32 18.79 -24.59 -50.72
C SER A 32 18.49 -24.30 -52.18
N PRO A 33 18.94 -23.19 -52.76
CA PRO A 33 19.50 -23.23 -54.11
C PRO A 33 20.86 -22.57 -54.21
N THR A 34 21.69 -23.31 -54.87
CA THR A 34 22.98 -23.00 -55.45
C THR A 34 22.91 -21.85 -56.45
N GLY A 35 23.93 -20.97 -56.39
CA GLY A 35 24.58 -20.42 -57.61
C GLY A 35 24.07 -19.06 -58.08
N PHE A 36 24.96 -18.11 -58.06
CA PHE A 36 25.50 -17.40 -59.22
C PHE A 36 26.45 -16.28 -58.75
N MET A 37 27.72 -16.38 -59.09
CA MET A 37 28.65 -15.28 -58.95
C MET A 37 28.35 -14.23 -60.03
N ALA A 38 28.02 -13.00 -59.56
CA ALA A 38 28.14 -11.81 -60.41
C ALA A 38 29.01 -10.82 -59.66
N ALA A 39 30.16 -10.54 -60.20
CA ALA A 39 31.02 -9.47 -59.73
C ALA A 39 30.31 -8.14 -60.02
N THR A 40 29.98 -7.42 -58.96
CA THR A 40 29.42 -6.08 -59.07
C THR A 40 30.38 -5.10 -58.42
N GLU A 41 30.71 -4.10 -59.17
CA GLU A 41 31.61 -3.00 -58.82
C GLU A 41 31.13 -2.31 -57.55
N THR A 42 32.08 -2.08 -56.64
CA THR A 42 31.82 -1.40 -55.35
C THR A 42 31.67 0.10 -55.62
N PRO A 43 30.51 0.69 -55.37
CA PRO A 43 30.40 2.14 -55.38
C PRO A 43 31.14 2.71 -54.16
N VAL A 44 32.04 3.67 -54.45
CA VAL A 44 32.68 4.48 -53.40
C VAL A 44 31.62 5.29 -52.69
N VAL A 45 31.25 4.86 -51.47
CA VAL A 45 30.35 5.64 -50.59
C VAL A 45 31.16 6.78 -49.99
N ILE A 46 30.93 7.99 -50.48
CA ILE A 46 31.40 9.22 -49.83
C ILE A 46 30.67 9.31 -48.50
N ALA A 47 31.41 9.11 -47.42
CA ALA A 47 30.86 9.27 -46.06
C ALA A 47 30.39 10.71 -45.86
N SER A 48 29.08 10.91 -45.75
CA SER A 48 28.50 12.17 -45.28
C SER A 48 28.95 12.43 -43.85
N PRO A 49 29.32 13.65 -43.48
CA PRO A 49 29.68 13.95 -42.08
C PRO A 49 28.50 13.63 -41.17
N VAL A 50 28.76 12.75 -40.23
CA VAL A 50 27.79 12.44 -39.15
C VAL A 50 27.54 13.72 -38.37
N PRO A 51 26.28 14.16 -38.20
CA PRO A 51 25.99 15.31 -37.37
C PRO A 51 26.44 15.01 -35.94
N THR A 52 27.32 15.86 -35.43
CA THR A 52 27.76 15.81 -34.04
C THR A 52 26.50 16.01 -33.17
N GLN A 53 26.07 14.97 -32.47
CA GLN A 53 25.01 15.09 -31.47
C GLN A 53 25.51 16.05 -30.40
N THR A 54 24.89 17.21 -30.35
CA THR A 54 25.05 18.12 -29.22
C THR A 54 24.31 17.46 -28.04
N ASP A 55 25.04 17.09 -27.00
CA ASP A 55 24.47 16.54 -25.80
C ASP A 55 23.39 17.51 -25.26
N ALA A 56 22.16 17.02 -25.18
CA ALA A 56 21.08 17.78 -24.56
C ALA A 56 21.47 18.07 -23.11
N PRO A 57 21.22 19.28 -22.59
CA PRO A 57 21.52 19.60 -21.21
C PRO A 57 20.85 18.57 -20.29
N THR A 58 21.65 17.87 -19.51
CA THR A 58 21.18 16.97 -18.48
C THR A 58 20.29 17.77 -17.53
N ALA A 59 19.01 17.42 -17.49
CA ALA A 59 18.07 18.06 -16.57
C ALA A 59 18.60 17.84 -15.13
N THR A 60 19.08 18.91 -14.51
CA THR A 60 19.48 18.89 -13.11
C THR A 60 18.21 18.64 -12.31
N ILE A 61 18.05 17.44 -11.78
CA ILE A 61 16.96 17.11 -10.86
C ILE A 61 17.21 17.96 -9.61
N THR A 62 16.47 19.05 -9.48
CA THR A 62 16.46 19.83 -8.24
C THR A 62 15.98 18.86 -7.15
N PRO A 63 16.79 18.60 -6.09
CA PRO A 63 16.33 17.76 -5.00
C PRO A 63 15.04 18.36 -4.44
N MET A 64 13.97 17.55 -4.43
CA MET A 64 12.71 17.94 -3.82
C MET A 64 12.98 18.26 -2.35
N PRO A 65 12.55 19.41 -1.83
CA PRO A 65 12.74 19.73 -0.43
C PRO A 65 12.16 18.60 0.41
N THR A 66 12.96 18.01 1.28
CA THR A 66 12.49 17.06 2.28
C THR A 66 11.41 17.77 3.10
N PRO A 67 10.17 17.27 3.15
CA PRO A 67 9.13 17.91 3.94
C PRO A 67 9.61 17.99 5.39
N ASP A 68 9.61 19.20 5.95
CA ASP A 68 9.90 19.38 7.37
C ASP A 68 8.68 18.92 8.17
N LEU A 69 8.73 17.66 8.58
CA LEU A 69 7.67 17.01 9.32
C LEU A 69 7.43 17.63 10.71
N SER A 70 8.35 18.50 11.18
CA SER A 70 8.18 19.26 12.42
C SER A 70 7.10 20.35 12.28
N LEU A 71 6.87 20.81 11.06
CA LEU A 71 5.91 21.87 10.76
C LEU A 71 4.51 21.33 10.46
N ILE A 72 4.36 20.00 10.35
CA ILE A 72 3.07 19.38 10.08
C ILE A 72 2.28 19.34 11.39
N GLY A 73 1.60 20.40 11.64
CA GLY A 73 0.51 20.75 12.55
C GLY A 73 -0.15 19.74 13.48
N LEU A 74 0.58 18.74 13.99
CA LEU A 74 0.16 17.98 15.17
C LEU A 74 0.34 18.81 16.46
N SER A 75 0.87 20.03 16.33
CA SER A 75 1.42 20.82 17.44
C SER A 75 0.39 21.56 18.27
N ALA A 76 -0.86 21.62 17.92
CA ALA A 76 -1.87 22.29 18.73
C ALA A 76 -3.12 21.44 18.82
N GLU A 77 -3.05 20.33 19.55
CA GLU A 77 -4.28 19.68 19.96
C GLU A 77 -5.03 20.60 20.92
N PRO A 78 -6.34 20.87 20.68
CA PRO A 78 -7.16 21.54 21.66
C PRO A 78 -7.12 20.75 22.98
N ALA A 79 -7.56 21.34 24.08
CA ALA A 79 -7.62 20.63 25.35
C ALA A 79 -8.37 19.31 25.21
N GLY A 80 -7.68 18.19 25.48
CA GLY A 80 -8.23 16.85 25.30
C GLY A 80 -7.20 15.77 25.64
N THR A 81 -7.47 14.54 25.30
CA THR A 81 -6.60 13.39 25.57
C THR A 81 -6.53 12.44 24.37
N THR A 82 -5.41 11.73 24.24
CA THR A 82 -5.32 10.55 23.37
C THR A 82 -6.10 9.41 24.01
N ALA A 83 -7.21 9.03 23.39
CA ALA A 83 -8.08 7.97 23.88
C ALA A 83 -7.63 6.58 23.38
N LEU A 84 -6.99 6.52 22.22
CA LEU A 84 -6.35 5.33 21.65
C LEU A 84 -5.15 5.77 20.83
N ASP A 85 -3.97 5.25 21.17
CA ASP A 85 -2.75 5.38 20.36
C ASP A 85 -2.55 4.08 19.57
N PHE A 86 -2.56 4.19 18.24
CA PHE A 86 -2.44 3.03 17.36
C PHE A 86 -0.99 2.53 17.28
N VAL A 87 0.01 3.36 17.54
CA VAL A 87 1.41 2.93 17.56
C VAL A 87 1.73 2.19 18.84
N GLU A 88 1.35 2.74 20.00
CA GLU A 88 1.55 2.07 21.30
C GLU A 88 0.80 0.74 21.40
N THR A 89 -0.33 0.64 20.73
CA THR A 89 -1.16 -0.58 20.72
C THR A 89 -0.95 -1.45 19.48
N MET A 90 0.04 -1.15 18.66
CA MET A 90 0.30 -1.81 17.38
C MET A 90 0.37 -3.34 17.49
N CYS A 91 1.10 -3.87 18.47
CA CYS A 91 1.21 -5.33 18.64
C CYS A 91 0.11 -5.94 19.51
N LYS A 92 -0.86 -5.15 19.98
CA LYS A 92 -2.15 -5.67 20.49
C LYS A 92 -3.15 -5.89 19.34
N ALA A 93 -2.89 -5.31 18.17
CA ALA A 93 -3.66 -5.56 16.96
C ALA A 93 -3.19 -6.85 16.29
N GLN A 94 -4.11 -7.48 15.55
CA GLN A 94 -3.79 -8.54 14.60
C GLN A 94 -3.46 -7.88 13.25
N TRP A 95 -2.33 -8.26 12.67
CA TRP A 95 -1.92 -7.79 11.34
C TRP A 95 -2.00 -8.94 10.35
N PHE A 96 -2.51 -8.66 9.16
CA PHE A 96 -2.71 -9.70 8.15
C PHE A 96 -2.80 -9.12 6.73
N THR A 97 -2.58 -9.99 5.77
CA THR A 97 -2.92 -9.78 4.35
C THR A 97 -4.06 -10.73 3.99
N ASP A 98 -4.54 -10.67 2.76
CA ASP A 98 -5.54 -11.63 2.26
C ASP A 98 -5.03 -13.08 2.27
N LEU A 99 -3.71 -13.29 2.40
CA LEU A 99 -3.08 -14.61 2.31
C LEU A 99 -2.65 -15.16 3.68
N GLN A 100 -2.25 -14.30 4.61
CA GLN A 100 -1.64 -14.74 5.87
C GLN A 100 -1.66 -13.69 6.98
N SER A 101 -1.51 -14.16 8.22
CA SER A 101 -1.22 -13.31 9.36
C SER A 101 0.24 -12.87 9.35
N LEU A 102 0.49 -11.65 9.82
CA LEU A 102 1.82 -11.06 9.91
C LEU A 102 2.28 -10.98 11.37
N PRO A 103 3.58 -11.18 11.64
CA PRO A 103 4.13 -10.97 12.98
C PRO A 103 4.11 -9.49 13.37
N CYS A 104 4.03 -9.22 14.68
CA CYS A 104 4.19 -7.89 15.23
C CYS A 104 5.16 -7.90 16.43
N PRO A 105 6.21 -7.06 16.41
CA PRO A 105 6.65 -6.26 15.27
C PRO A 105 7.12 -7.13 14.10
N GLY A 106 7.00 -6.61 12.89
CA GLY A 106 7.55 -7.23 11.69
C GLY A 106 9.05 -6.97 11.57
N ASN A 107 9.59 -7.40 10.44
CA ASN A 107 10.99 -7.22 10.07
C ASN A 107 11.08 -6.69 8.64
N ASP A 108 11.96 -5.74 8.39
CA ASP A 108 12.18 -5.10 7.09
C ASP A 108 12.74 -6.05 6.02
N THR A 109 13.16 -7.26 6.39
CA THR A 109 13.52 -8.33 5.44
C THR A 109 12.31 -9.05 4.84
N LEU A 110 11.10 -8.87 5.39
CA LEU A 110 9.87 -9.54 4.97
C LEU A 110 9.14 -8.82 3.82
N THR A 111 9.90 -8.35 2.82
CA THR A 111 9.34 -7.54 1.73
C THR A 111 8.37 -8.28 0.82
N ASP A 112 8.48 -9.59 0.70
CA ASP A 112 7.59 -10.40 -0.17
C ASP A 112 6.23 -10.64 0.48
N THR A 113 6.19 -10.73 1.79
CA THR A 113 4.97 -10.98 2.57
C THR A 113 4.36 -9.70 3.14
N GLY A 114 5.13 -8.63 3.16
CA GLY A 114 4.80 -7.39 3.83
C GLY A 114 5.10 -7.43 5.32
N TYR A 115 5.18 -6.27 5.94
CA TYR A 115 5.46 -6.14 7.37
C TYR A 115 4.92 -4.84 7.94
N VAL A 116 4.83 -4.82 9.27
CA VAL A 116 4.51 -3.64 10.07
C VAL A 116 5.51 -3.49 11.19
N MET A 117 5.99 -2.27 11.41
CA MET A 117 6.93 -1.99 12.49
C MET A 117 6.73 -0.59 13.05
N GLN A 118 7.05 -0.43 14.32
CA GLN A 118 7.18 0.88 14.93
C GLN A 118 8.57 1.44 14.59
N SER A 119 8.63 2.70 14.24
CA SER A 119 9.89 3.42 14.16
C SER A 119 9.95 4.47 15.27
N ASN A 120 11.01 4.40 16.06
CA ASN A 120 11.27 5.32 17.16
C ASN A 120 12.09 6.53 16.69
N GLY A 121 11.80 7.06 15.49
CA GLY A 121 12.48 8.23 14.97
C GLY A 121 13.88 7.98 14.38
N SER A 122 14.28 6.72 14.20
CA SER A 122 15.55 6.38 13.52
C SER A 122 15.40 6.25 12.00
N LEU A 123 14.24 6.59 11.45
CA LEU A 123 14.06 6.59 10.00
C LEU A 123 14.73 7.81 9.38
N PRO A 124 15.53 7.64 8.31
CA PRO A 124 16.19 8.76 7.64
C PRO A 124 15.16 9.83 7.23
N GLY A 125 15.38 11.08 7.61
CA GLY A 125 14.51 12.21 7.26
C GLY A 125 13.26 12.39 8.11
N VAL A 126 13.10 11.61 9.17
CA VAL A 126 12.01 11.77 10.14
C VAL A 126 12.57 12.26 11.46
N GLN A 127 11.87 13.20 12.11
CA GLN A 127 12.33 13.72 13.39
C GLN A 127 12.37 12.62 14.46
N PRO A 128 13.43 12.61 15.31
CA PRO A 128 13.44 11.76 16.49
C PRO A 128 12.26 12.16 17.40
N ASN A 129 11.58 11.20 17.97
CA ASN A 129 10.47 11.30 18.93
C ASN A 129 9.03 11.29 18.35
N LEU A 130 8.83 11.11 17.05
CA LEU A 130 7.49 10.86 16.55
C LEU A 130 7.16 9.37 16.61
N ASN A 131 5.98 9.04 17.13
CA ASN A 131 5.43 7.70 17.07
C ASN A 131 5.01 7.39 15.63
N LEU A 132 5.77 6.56 14.95
CA LEU A 132 5.54 6.20 13.55
C LEU A 132 5.17 4.74 13.43
N LEU A 133 4.13 4.48 12.66
CA LEU A 133 3.74 3.15 12.21
C LEU A 133 4.15 3.01 10.74
N LEU A 134 5.22 2.27 10.50
CA LEU A 134 5.65 1.91 9.15
C LEU A 134 4.90 0.66 8.70
N VAL A 135 4.25 0.73 7.56
CA VAL A 135 3.53 -0.37 6.93
C VAL A 135 4.05 -0.56 5.52
N PHE A 136 4.59 -1.74 5.25
CA PHE A 136 5.11 -2.10 3.94
C PHE A 136 4.25 -3.21 3.34
N PRO A 137 3.33 -2.89 2.42
CA PRO A 137 2.49 -3.89 1.76
C PRO A 137 3.35 -4.86 0.93
N PRO A 138 2.91 -6.13 0.79
CA PRO A 138 3.67 -7.13 0.05
C PRO A 138 3.86 -6.74 -1.41
N LYS A 139 5.00 -7.15 -1.97
CA LYS A 139 5.37 -6.85 -3.37
C LYS A 139 4.56 -7.65 -4.38
N ILE A 140 4.02 -8.79 -4.00
CA ILE A 140 3.37 -9.77 -4.87
C ILE A 140 2.03 -10.19 -4.28
N ASN A 141 1.00 -10.30 -5.14
CA ASN A 141 -0.27 -11.01 -4.87
C ASN A 141 -0.90 -10.77 -3.49
N ALA A 142 -1.53 -9.75 -3.24
CA ALA A 142 -2.24 -9.29 -2.07
C ALA A 142 -1.65 -7.98 -1.56
N PRO A 143 -1.82 -6.93 -2.34
CA PRO A 143 -1.13 -5.67 -2.12
C PRO A 143 -1.63 -4.90 -0.89
N THR A 144 -2.43 -5.51 -0.03
CA THR A 144 -3.00 -4.83 1.14
C THR A 144 -2.57 -5.48 2.44
N ILE A 145 -2.11 -4.65 3.38
CA ILE A 145 -2.00 -5.01 4.78
C ILE A 145 -3.18 -4.41 5.52
N TYR A 146 -3.78 -5.22 6.37
CA TYR A 146 -4.88 -4.87 7.26
C TYR A 146 -4.45 -5.03 8.72
N SER A 147 -5.10 -4.26 9.59
CA SER A 147 -4.99 -4.43 11.03
C SER A 147 -6.38 -4.68 11.64
N LYS A 148 -6.40 -5.33 12.79
CA LYS A 148 -7.60 -5.44 13.62
C LYS A 148 -7.22 -5.11 15.04
N TYR A 149 -7.48 -3.87 15.43
CA TYR A 149 -7.18 -3.38 16.77
C TYR A 149 -8.15 -3.92 17.81
N PRO A 150 -7.78 -3.91 19.09
CA PRO A 150 -8.72 -4.24 20.17
C PRO A 150 -9.99 -3.40 20.11
N ALA A 151 -11.07 -3.94 20.66
CA ALA A 151 -12.35 -3.25 20.71
C ALA A 151 -12.22 -1.91 21.46
N PHE A 152 -12.79 -0.86 20.89
CA PHE A 152 -12.78 0.49 21.40
C PHE A 152 -14.19 1.10 21.37
N THR A 153 -14.63 1.71 22.49
CA THR A 153 -15.92 2.39 22.53
C THR A 153 -15.74 3.87 22.15
N VAL A 154 -16.32 4.22 21.01
CA VAL A 154 -16.29 5.60 20.48
C VAL A 154 -17.22 6.48 21.29
N LYS A 155 -16.76 7.66 21.70
CA LYS A 155 -17.56 8.70 22.33
C LYS A 155 -17.88 9.83 21.35
N LYS A 156 -18.92 10.57 21.62
CA LYS A 156 -19.24 11.77 20.87
C LYS A 156 -18.08 12.77 20.95
N GLY A 157 -17.71 13.35 19.82
CA GLY A 157 -16.58 14.25 19.69
C GLY A 157 -15.23 13.57 19.44
N ASP A 158 -15.13 12.23 19.53
CA ASP A 158 -13.90 11.52 19.18
C ASP A 158 -13.52 11.78 17.71
N ARG A 159 -12.24 11.97 17.47
CA ARG A 159 -11.68 12.21 16.14
C ARG A 159 -10.47 11.32 15.87
N PHE A 160 -10.42 10.72 14.72
CA PHE A 160 -9.20 10.06 14.25
C PHE A 160 -8.25 11.09 13.66
N ARG A 161 -7.02 11.12 14.15
CA ARG A 161 -5.96 12.02 13.70
C ARG A 161 -4.72 11.25 13.30
N ALA A 162 -4.08 11.69 12.24
CA ALA A 162 -2.83 11.15 11.73
C ALA A 162 -2.20 12.11 10.72
N VAL A 163 -0.92 11.88 10.38
CA VAL A 163 -0.36 12.39 9.14
C VAL A 163 0.07 11.19 8.30
N LEU A 164 -0.30 11.22 7.02
CA LEU A 164 0.00 10.18 6.05
C LEU A 164 1.15 10.64 5.16
N THR A 165 2.14 9.78 5.02
CA THR A 165 3.28 10.03 4.14
C THR A 165 3.96 8.71 3.75
N CYS A 166 5.02 8.81 2.96
CA CYS A 166 5.94 7.71 2.72
C CYS A 166 7.34 8.09 3.20
N LEU A 167 8.21 7.09 3.38
CA LEU A 167 9.59 7.38 3.71
C LEU A 167 10.24 8.25 2.63
N PRO A 168 11.05 9.26 3.04
CA PRO A 168 11.79 10.09 2.10
C PRO A 168 12.64 9.26 1.14
N HIS A 169 12.74 9.72 -0.10
CA HIS A 169 13.54 9.09 -1.16
C HIS A 169 13.12 7.67 -1.53
N LYS A 170 11.89 7.26 -1.19
CA LYS A 170 11.31 5.99 -1.59
C LYS A 170 10.16 6.22 -2.55
N PHE A 171 10.13 5.42 -3.62
CA PHE A 171 8.99 5.41 -4.52
C PHE A 171 7.80 4.76 -3.80
N CYS A 172 6.69 5.47 -3.72
CA CYS A 172 5.53 5.03 -2.96
C CYS A 172 4.27 5.45 -3.70
N ASP A 173 3.40 4.47 -3.97
CA ASP A 173 2.09 4.66 -4.59
C ASP A 173 1.11 3.74 -3.85
N VAL A 174 0.40 4.30 -2.88
CA VAL A 174 -0.40 3.55 -1.92
C VAL A 174 -1.74 4.22 -1.66
N GLU A 175 -2.66 3.44 -1.11
CA GLU A 175 -3.88 3.94 -0.50
C GLU A 175 -3.88 3.60 0.99
N PHE A 176 -3.98 4.61 1.82
CA PHE A 176 -4.24 4.46 3.24
C PHE A 176 -5.74 4.31 3.48
N GLY A 177 -6.12 3.42 4.38
CA GLY A 177 -7.52 3.18 4.71
C GLY A 177 -7.78 3.20 6.21
N LEU A 178 -8.84 3.92 6.62
CA LEU A 178 -9.45 3.81 7.94
C LEU A 178 -10.79 3.12 7.78
N THR A 179 -10.94 1.97 8.42
CA THR A 179 -12.18 1.19 8.42
C THR A 179 -12.42 0.64 9.83
N TYR A 180 -13.51 -0.05 10.05
CA TYR A 180 -13.78 -0.75 11.31
C TYR A 180 -14.52 -2.05 11.08
N PHE A 181 -14.38 -2.98 12.02
CA PHE A 181 -15.17 -4.20 12.10
C PHE A 181 -16.31 -3.98 13.10
N GLY A 182 -17.51 -4.22 12.64
CA GLY A 182 -18.73 -4.27 13.45
C GLY A 182 -19.35 -5.66 13.37
N ASP A 183 -20.58 -5.80 13.88
CA ASP A 183 -21.26 -7.11 14.02
C ASP A 183 -21.46 -7.86 12.70
N GLN A 184 -21.59 -7.16 11.58
CA GLN A 184 -21.90 -7.74 10.27
C GLN A 184 -20.71 -7.70 9.27
N GLY A 185 -19.50 -7.36 9.72
CA GLY A 185 -18.31 -7.31 8.87
C GLY A 185 -17.51 -6.04 8.95
N GLN A 186 -16.74 -5.76 7.90
CA GLN A 186 -15.90 -4.58 7.78
C GLN A 186 -16.63 -3.44 7.08
N TYR A 187 -16.53 -2.24 7.62
CA TYR A 187 -17.14 -1.02 7.11
C TYR A 187 -16.10 0.04 6.83
N GLY A 188 -16.18 0.69 5.67
CA GLY A 188 -15.31 1.78 5.28
C GLY A 188 -15.68 3.08 6.02
N LEU A 189 -14.68 3.82 6.48
CA LEU A 189 -14.84 5.18 6.96
C LEU A 189 -14.23 6.17 5.95
N LYS A 190 -12.94 5.99 5.62
CA LYS A 190 -12.24 6.88 4.72
C LYS A 190 -11.04 6.19 4.08
N HIS A 191 -10.73 6.58 2.84
CA HIS A 191 -9.54 6.18 2.10
C HIS A 191 -8.82 7.41 1.56
N TRP A 192 -7.49 7.36 1.52
CA TRP A 192 -6.61 8.42 1.04
C TRP A 192 -5.56 7.80 0.10
N PRO A 193 -5.69 7.99 -1.22
CA PRO A 193 -4.60 7.67 -2.14
C PRO A 193 -3.43 8.61 -1.86
N TYR A 194 -2.20 8.11 -1.96
CA TYR A 194 -0.98 8.85 -1.73
C TYR A 194 0.12 8.44 -2.70
N LEU A 195 0.66 9.43 -3.40
CA LEU A 195 1.81 9.26 -4.28
C LEU A 195 3.04 9.94 -3.64
N PHE A 196 4.23 9.36 -3.80
CA PHE A 196 5.47 9.84 -3.17
C PHE A 196 5.83 11.30 -3.50
N THR A 197 5.26 11.87 -4.55
CA THR A 197 5.40 13.29 -4.91
C THR A 197 4.46 14.23 -4.16
N ASP A 198 3.50 13.66 -3.43
CA ASP A 198 2.50 14.44 -2.72
C ASP A 198 3.06 15.00 -1.41
N ALA A 199 2.53 16.14 -1.00
CA ALA A 199 2.75 16.64 0.35
C ALA A 199 2.11 15.69 1.37
N PRO A 200 2.66 15.57 2.59
CA PRO A 200 2.03 14.79 3.65
C PRO A 200 0.56 15.19 3.88
N VAL A 201 -0.32 14.21 4.02
CA VAL A 201 -1.75 14.43 4.20
C VAL A 201 -2.08 14.48 5.69
N ILE A 202 -2.55 15.65 6.15
CA ILE A 202 -3.04 15.80 7.52
C ILE A 202 -4.47 15.27 7.59
N VAL A 203 -4.68 14.28 8.46
CA VAL A 203 -5.98 13.67 8.68
C VAL A 203 -6.56 14.14 10.02
N ASP A 204 -7.78 14.64 9.97
CA ASP A 204 -8.61 14.95 11.13
C ASP A 204 -10.07 14.56 10.80
N TYR A 205 -10.45 13.33 11.15
CA TYR A 205 -11.69 12.71 10.74
C TYR A 205 -12.63 12.49 11.94
N SER A 206 -13.86 13.05 11.89
CA SER A 206 -14.86 12.86 12.96
C SER A 206 -15.35 11.42 12.99
N LEU A 207 -15.46 10.88 14.21
CA LEU A 207 -16.02 9.56 14.49
C LEU A 207 -17.45 9.63 15.08
N ASP A 208 -18.11 10.77 15.00
CA ASP A 208 -19.44 10.99 15.60
C ASP A 208 -20.51 10.03 15.10
N ASN A 209 -20.38 9.53 13.87
CA ASN A 209 -21.27 8.51 13.30
C ASN A 209 -21.15 7.13 14.00
N LEU A 210 -20.10 6.92 14.79
CA LEU A 210 -19.86 5.72 15.59
C LEU A 210 -20.08 5.95 17.08
N ALA A 211 -20.50 7.14 17.50
CA ALA A 211 -20.64 7.49 18.91
C ALA A 211 -21.56 6.49 19.64
N GLY A 212 -21.07 5.95 20.77
CA GLY A 212 -21.74 4.93 21.56
C GLY A 212 -21.51 3.49 21.10
N GLN A 213 -20.91 3.27 19.92
CA GLN A 213 -20.60 1.93 19.42
C GLN A 213 -19.24 1.46 19.92
N THR A 214 -19.13 0.15 20.14
CA THR A 214 -17.85 -0.52 20.39
C THR A 214 -17.40 -1.22 19.11
N VAL A 215 -16.29 -0.79 18.52
CA VAL A 215 -15.80 -1.24 17.24
C VAL A 215 -14.33 -1.63 17.32
N GLN A 216 -13.86 -2.41 16.34
CA GLN A 216 -12.44 -2.72 16.18
C GLN A 216 -11.94 -1.97 14.94
N PHE A 217 -11.12 -0.94 15.16
CA PHE A 217 -10.56 -0.18 14.04
C PHE A 217 -9.59 -1.00 13.21
N ASN A 218 -9.53 -0.68 11.94
CA ASN A 218 -8.56 -1.19 10.99
C ASN A 218 -7.86 -0.02 10.29
N LEU A 219 -6.55 0.06 10.46
CA LEU A 219 -5.66 0.84 9.60
C LEU A 219 -5.15 -0.09 8.50
N SER A 220 -5.34 0.28 7.26
CA SER A 220 -4.87 -0.51 6.13
C SER A 220 -3.98 0.31 5.20
N VAL A 221 -3.08 -0.39 4.51
CA VAL A 221 -2.28 0.18 3.42
C VAL A 221 -2.34 -0.77 2.24
N ARG A 222 -2.78 -0.24 1.11
CA ARG A 222 -2.85 -0.96 -0.16
C ARG A 222 -1.85 -0.37 -1.15
N SER A 223 -1.05 -1.21 -1.79
CA SER A 223 -0.23 -0.81 -2.94
C SER A 223 -1.12 -0.53 -4.14
N LEU A 224 -0.94 0.61 -4.81
CA LEU A 224 -1.66 0.98 -6.04
C LEU A 224 -0.83 0.74 -7.30
N GLY A 225 0.50 0.82 -7.18
CA GLY A 225 1.42 0.63 -8.29
C GLY A 225 2.29 -0.61 -8.15
N SER A 226 3.09 -0.91 -9.17
CA SER A 226 4.11 -1.97 -9.17
C SER A 226 5.33 -1.62 -8.30
N GLY A 227 5.22 -0.59 -7.47
CA GLY A 227 6.32 -0.02 -6.70
C GLY A 227 6.92 -1.00 -5.70
N ALA A 228 8.18 -1.30 -5.88
CA ALA A 228 8.94 -2.16 -4.99
C ALA A 228 9.21 -1.53 -3.62
N ASP A 229 8.90 -0.24 -3.42
CA ASP A 229 9.36 0.56 -2.28
C ASP A 229 8.21 1.32 -1.57
N ASN A 230 7.04 0.68 -1.44
CA ASN A 230 5.86 1.28 -0.82
C ASN A 230 5.98 1.40 0.72
N TYR A 231 6.96 2.16 1.19
CA TYR A 231 7.19 2.40 2.62
C TYR A 231 6.20 3.44 3.15
N ALA A 232 4.96 3.01 3.35
CA ALA A 232 3.89 3.86 3.86
C ALA A 232 4.04 4.13 5.36
N VAL A 233 3.79 5.35 5.77
CA VAL A 233 3.95 5.79 7.15
C VAL A 233 2.69 6.47 7.65
N TRP A 234 2.11 5.94 8.71
CA TRP A 234 1.16 6.61 9.56
C TRP A 234 1.95 7.31 10.67
N MET A 235 1.94 8.64 10.69
CA MET A 235 2.59 9.41 11.75
C MET A 235 1.59 9.75 12.83
N ALA A 236 1.91 9.37 14.06
CA ALA A 236 1.10 9.58 15.24
C ALA A 236 -0.41 9.27 15.05
N PRO A 237 -0.79 8.12 14.47
CA PRO A 237 -2.19 7.78 14.31
C PRO A 237 -2.82 7.53 15.69
N HIS A 238 -3.85 8.32 16.02
CA HIS A 238 -4.52 8.21 17.32
C HIS A 238 -6.00 8.64 17.25
N ILE A 239 -6.76 8.25 18.25
CA ILE A 239 -8.08 8.83 18.51
C ILE A 239 -7.91 9.91 19.57
N TYR A 240 -8.16 11.14 19.16
CA TYR A 240 -8.26 12.30 20.03
C TYR A 240 -9.66 12.38 20.61
N ARG A 241 -9.74 12.63 21.93
CA ARG A 241 -10.97 12.87 22.64
C ARG A 241 -10.93 14.27 23.26
N PRO A 242 -11.83 15.19 22.87
CA PRO A 242 -11.88 16.52 23.45
C PRO A 242 -12.19 16.47 24.94
N ALA A 243 -11.72 17.45 25.68
CA ALA A 243 -12.16 17.66 27.06
C ALA A 243 -13.67 17.94 27.09
N PRO A 244 -14.37 17.51 28.13
CA PRO A 244 -15.80 17.75 28.29
C PRO A 244 -16.15 19.24 28.45
#